data_71d17a996d8b630faa2614266b4c7255
#
_entry.id   71d17a996d8b630faa2614266b4c7255
#
_cell.length_a   1.000
_cell.length_b   1.000
_cell.length_c   1.000
_cell.angle_alpha   90.00
_cell.angle_beta   90.00
_cell.angle_gamma   90.00
#
_symmetry.space_group_name_H-M   'P 1'
#
loop_
_entity.id
_entity.type
_entity.pdbx_description
1 polymer ?
#
loop_
_entity_poly.entity_id
_entity_poly.type
_entity_poly.pdbx_seq_one_letter_code
_entity_poly.pdbx_strand_id
1 'polypeptide(L)'
;MRLKDKVAIITGAGTGIGEATAHKFVREGARVVLAGLPDDPVKDVAEVIAAGGGEAEAYLGDLSEEAAARACVEAAVRRFGKIDVLVNNAGVFIANAETQDYRVEDFERTIRCNLRTAFLMTKFALPHLQKTRGNILFTGSEAGISGSARFTPYGASKGFLHAFAKGVALEQAHYGVRANCVCPGPIDTAWTRGPGGPLSLEIQKSIDQMVPLGRRGSPEEIANVFAFLASDEASYVTGALWLVDGGVTPAKGMAGAMVPEELRRIPAVTLPLRHAHDGLRGKHVHLAEK
;
A
#
# COMPACT_ATOMS: atom_id res chain seq x y z
N MET A 1 -4.24 -17.60 -12.92
CA MET A 1 -4.53 -16.13 -12.93
C MET A 1 -5.76 -15.87 -12.08
N ARG A 2 -5.55 -15.46 -10.83
CA ARG A 2 -6.62 -15.24 -9.81
C ARG A 2 -7.44 -13.98 -10.05
N LEU A 3 -6.91 -13.03 -10.85
CA LEU A 3 -7.53 -11.73 -11.11
C LEU A 3 -7.89 -11.55 -12.60
N LYS A 4 -8.06 -12.66 -13.31
CA LYS A 4 -8.42 -12.63 -14.74
C LYS A 4 -9.65 -11.74 -14.97
N ASP A 5 -9.53 -10.83 -15.94
CA ASP A 5 -10.57 -9.87 -16.36
C ASP A 5 -11.02 -8.86 -15.28
N LYS A 6 -10.39 -8.82 -14.09
CA LYS A 6 -10.66 -7.81 -13.08
C LYS A 6 -9.99 -6.48 -13.44
N VAL A 7 -10.65 -5.39 -13.08
CA VAL A 7 -10.12 -4.02 -13.21
C VAL A 7 -9.83 -3.48 -11.81
N ALA A 8 -8.60 -3.05 -11.58
CA ALA A 8 -8.19 -2.51 -10.28
C ALA A 8 -7.67 -1.08 -10.39
N ILE A 9 -8.03 -0.24 -9.41
CA ILE A 9 -7.38 1.05 -9.16
C ILE A 9 -6.41 0.84 -7.99
N ILE A 10 -5.15 1.27 -8.16
CA ILE A 10 -4.11 1.20 -7.12
C ILE A 10 -3.58 2.61 -6.89
N THR A 11 -3.74 3.14 -5.68
CA THR A 11 -3.23 4.46 -5.32
C THR A 11 -1.82 4.38 -4.75
N GLY A 12 -0.98 5.38 -4.99
CA GLY A 12 0.44 5.34 -4.64
C GLY A 12 1.18 4.23 -5.38
N ALA A 13 0.85 4.04 -6.67
CA ALA A 13 1.31 2.92 -7.47
C ALA A 13 2.69 3.13 -8.12
N GLY A 14 3.33 4.28 -7.92
CA GLY A 14 4.63 4.60 -8.52
C GLY A 14 5.81 3.93 -7.83
N THR A 15 5.67 3.52 -6.58
CA THR A 15 6.79 2.99 -5.78
C THR A 15 6.32 1.90 -4.80
N GLY A 16 7.28 1.19 -4.22
CA GLY A 16 7.10 0.31 -3.06
C GLY A 16 6.00 -0.73 -3.22
N ILE A 17 5.13 -0.80 -2.21
CA ILE A 17 4.02 -1.76 -2.17
C ILE A 17 3.05 -1.55 -3.34
N GLY A 18 2.79 -0.28 -3.71
CA GLY A 18 1.88 0.04 -4.80
C GLY A 18 2.37 -0.46 -6.15
N GLU A 19 3.65 -0.22 -6.49
CA GLU A 19 4.29 -0.73 -7.70
C GLU A 19 4.27 -2.28 -7.72
N ALA A 20 4.68 -2.91 -6.62
CA ALA A 20 4.68 -4.37 -6.53
C ALA A 20 3.26 -4.96 -6.70
N THR A 21 2.23 -4.29 -6.12
CA THR A 21 0.83 -4.69 -6.26
C THR A 21 0.36 -4.56 -7.71
N ALA A 22 0.74 -3.49 -8.41
CA ALA A 22 0.41 -3.29 -9.82
C ALA A 22 0.96 -4.43 -10.69
N HIS A 23 2.25 -4.71 -10.58
CA HIS A 23 2.89 -5.81 -11.30
C HIS A 23 2.28 -7.18 -10.95
N LYS A 24 2.02 -7.42 -9.67
CA LYS A 24 1.41 -8.67 -9.21
C LYS A 24 0.01 -8.85 -9.77
N PHE A 25 -0.82 -7.81 -9.74
CA PHE A 25 -2.19 -7.86 -10.23
C PHE A 25 -2.25 -8.13 -11.74
N VAL A 26 -1.40 -7.45 -12.51
CA VAL A 26 -1.29 -7.69 -13.96
C VAL A 26 -0.82 -9.12 -14.25
N ARG A 27 0.18 -9.62 -13.53
CA ARG A 27 0.63 -11.01 -13.66
C ARG A 27 -0.47 -12.03 -13.33
N GLU A 28 -1.42 -11.65 -12.48
CA GLU A 28 -2.62 -12.46 -12.16
C GLU A 28 -3.79 -12.21 -13.12
N GLY A 29 -3.60 -11.41 -14.18
CA GLY A 29 -4.57 -11.20 -15.26
C GLY A 29 -5.49 -9.98 -15.09
N ALA A 30 -5.20 -9.07 -14.15
CA ALA A 30 -5.94 -7.83 -14.00
C ALA A 30 -5.47 -6.76 -14.99
N ARG A 31 -6.37 -5.82 -15.30
CA ARG A 31 -6.08 -4.52 -15.89
C ARG A 31 -6.05 -3.47 -14.79
N VAL A 32 -5.11 -2.53 -14.84
CA VAL A 32 -4.87 -1.65 -13.70
C VAL A 32 -4.88 -0.17 -14.08
N VAL A 33 -5.45 0.66 -13.21
CA VAL A 33 -5.23 2.11 -13.18
C VAL A 33 -4.27 2.39 -12.03
N LEU A 34 -3.14 2.98 -12.36
CA LEU A 34 -2.06 3.33 -11.46
C LEU A 34 -2.18 4.81 -11.13
N ALA A 35 -2.47 5.14 -9.89
CA ALA A 35 -2.68 6.52 -9.49
C ALA A 35 -1.58 6.99 -8.52
N GLY A 36 -1.08 8.20 -8.74
CA GLY A 36 -0.07 8.85 -7.91
C GLY A 36 -0.01 10.36 -8.14
N LEU A 37 0.87 11.02 -7.41
CA LEU A 37 1.11 12.45 -7.59
C LEU A 37 1.80 12.73 -8.95
N PRO A 38 1.77 13.98 -9.45
CA PRO A 38 2.42 14.33 -10.72
C PRO A 38 3.91 13.99 -10.80
N ASP A 39 4.61 14.04 -9.67
CA ASP A 39 6.05 13.77 -9.58
C ASP A 39 6.35 12.28 -9.28
N ASP A 40 5.33 11.45 -9.04
CA ASP A 40 5.51 10.01 -8.82
C ASP A 40 5.80 9.28 -10.15
N PRO A 41 6.65 8.24 -10.16
CA PRO A 41 7.03 7.51 -11.37
C PRO A 41 5.95 6.53 -11.87
N VAL A 42 4.69 6.91 -11.75
CA VAL A 42 3.54 6.08 -12.13
C VAL A 42 3.54 5.74 -13.63
N LYS A 43 3.98 6.69 -14.47
CA LYS A 43 4.10 6.47 -15.92
C LYS A 43 5.15 5.43 -16.25
N ASP A 44 6.31 5.48 -15.58
CA ASP A 44 7.37 4.49 -15.79
C ASP A 44 6.90 3.07 -15.44
N VAL A 45 6.14 2.94 -14.34
CA VAL A 45 5.55 1.65 -13.94
C VAL A 45 4.54 1.17 -14.98
N ALA A 46 3.68 2.05 -15.49
CA ALA A 46 2.71 1.71 -16.53
C ALA A 46 3.41 1.28 -17.84
N GLU A 47 4.47 1.97 -18.24
CA GLU A 47 5.28 1.62 -19.42
C GLU A 47 5.95 0.25 -19.29
N VAL A 48 6.50 -0.07 -18.09
CA VAL A 48 7.09 -1.40 -17.84
C VAL A 48 6.04 -2.48 -17.94
N ILE A 49 4.84 -2.24 -17.38
CA ILE A 49 3.73 -3.19 -17.45
C ILE A 49 3.29 -3.39 -18.91
N ALA A 50 3.15 -2.30 -19.68
CA ALA A 50 2.74 -2.36 -21.08
C ALA A 50 3.80 -3.09 -21.94
N ALA A 51 5.09 -2.84 -21.71
CA ALA A 51 6.18 -3.54 -22.39
C ALA A 51 6.18 -5.05 -22.10
N GLY A 52 5.66 -5.47 -20.94
CA GLY A 52 5.43 -6.86 -20.57
C GLY A 52 4.12 -7.46 -21.12
N GLY A 53 3.36 -6.72 -21.94
CA GLY A 53 2.08 -7.17 -22.52
C GLY A 53 0.89 -7.01 -21.59
N GLY A 54 1.03 -6.32 -20.45
CA GLY A 54 -0.05 -6.01 -19.53
C GLY A 54 -0.82 -4.74 -19.92
N GLU A 55 -2.01 -4.56 -19.36
CA GLU A 55 -2.81 -3.36 -19.55
C GLU A 55 -2.78 -2.47 -18.29
N ALA A 56 -2.14 -1.31 -18.42
CA ALA A 56 -2.05 -0.30 -17.36
C ALA A 56 -2.39 1.09 -17.90
N GLU A 57 -3.08 1.89 -17.10
CA GLU A 57 -3.37 3.30 -17.34
C GLU A 57 -2.79 4.11 -16.19
N ALA A 58 -1.96 5.12 -16.50
CA ALA A 58 -1.41 6.01 -15.49
C ALA A 58 -2.33 7.21 -15.26
N TYR A 59 -2.66 7.49 -13.99
CA TYR A 59 -3.39 8.68 -13.57
C TYR A 59 -2.54 9.51 -12.60
N LEU A 60 -2.26 10.76 -12.97
CA LEU A 60 -1.49 11.69 -12.14
C LEU A 60 -2.40 12.77 -11.55
N GLY A 61 -2.43 12.89 -10.23
CA GLY A 61 -3.22 13.89 -9.52
C GLY A 61 -3.17 13.72 -8.02
N ASP A 62 -3.42 14.81 -7.29
CA ASP A 62 -3.57 14.76 -5.83
C ASP A 62 -4.95 14.21 -5.48
N LEU A 63 -5.00 12.92 -5.14
CA LEU A 63 -6.24 12.22 -4.79
C LEU A 63 -6.84 12.66 -3.44
N SER A 64 -6.17 13.52 -2.69
CA SER A 64 -6.76 14.19 -1.54
C SER A 64 -7.70 15.33 -1.94
N GLU A 65 -7.70 15.72 -3.21
CA GLU A 65 -8.64 16.67 -3.79
C GLU A 65 -9.85 15.94 -4.40
N GLU A 66 -11.05 16.38 -4.05
CA GLU A 66 -12.30 15.70 -4.43
C GLU A 66 -12.44 15.55 -5.96
N ALA A 67 -12.11 16.61 -6.71
CA ALA A 67 -12.19 16.59 -8.18
C ALA A 67 -11.22 15.57 -8.79
N ALA A 68 -9.98 15.48 -8.28
CA ALA A 68 -8.98 14.54 -8.76
C ALA A 68 -9.34 13.09 -8.44
N ALA A 69 -9.82 12.82 -7.22
CA ALA A 69 -10.28 11.48 -6.84
C ALA A 69 -11.45 10.99 -7.71
N ARG A 70 -12.44 11.86 -7.95
CA ARG A 70 -13.56 11.58 -8.85
C ARG A 70 -13.05 11.29 -10.27
N ALA A 71 -12.21 12.16 -10.82
CA ALA A 71 -11.68 12.02 -12.17
C ALA A 71 -10.84 10.75 -12.36
N CYS A 72 -10.11 10.31 -11.33
CA CYS A 72 -9.38 9.04 -11.33
C CYS A 72 -10.32 7.84 -11.50
N VAL A 73 -11.39 7.78 -10.71
CA VAL A 73 -12.41 6.73 -10.80
C VAL A 73 -13.10 6.74 -12.18
N GLU A 74 -13.46 7.93 -12.68
CA GLU A 74 -14.05 8.07 -14.01
C GLU A 74 -13.09 7.65 -15.13
N ALA A 75 -11.78 7.92 -14.99
CA ALA A 75 -10.76 7.47 -15.94
C ALA A 75 -10.72 5.94 -16.02
N ALA A 76 -10.77 5.25 -14.88
CA ALA A 76 -10.83 3.79 -14.84
C ALA A 76 -12.08 3.25 -15.57
N VAL A 77 -13.24 3.85 -15.32
CA VAL A 77 -14.50 3.44 -15.96
C VAL A 77 -14.49 3.75 -17.46
N ARG A 78 -13.98 4.92 -17.88
CA ARG A 78 -13.85 5.25 -19.31
C ARG A 78 -12.91 4.29 -20.04
N ARG A 79 -11.81 3.91 -19.41
CA ARG A 79 -10.76 3.08 -20.04
C ARG A 79 -11.14 1.60 -20.09
N PHE A 80 -11.74 1.07 -19.02
CA PHE A 80 -11.95 -0.36 -18.84
C PHE A 80 -13.40 -0.79 -18.62
N GLY A 81 -14.35 0.15 -18.55
CA GLY A 81 -15.79 -0.10 -18.44
C GLY A 81 -16.32 -0.46 -17.05
N LYS A 82 -15.45 -0.81 -16.10
CA LYS A 82 -15.82 -1.24 -14.75
C LYS A 82 -14.70 -1.03 -13.74
N ILE A 83 -15.01 -1.27 -12.46
CA ILE A 83 -14.03 -1.36 -11.37
C ILE A 83 -14.42 -2.58 -10.52
N ASP A 84 -13.50 -3.52 -10.33
CA ASP A 84 -13.68 -4.70 -9.49
C ASP A 84 -12.92 -4.58 -8.17
N VAL A 85 -11.79 -3.85 -8.15
CA VAL A 85 -10.92 -3.71 -6.97
C VAL A 85 -10.46 -2.27 -6.81
N LEU A 86 -10.50 -1.76 -5.57
CA LEU A 86 -9.82 -0.54 -5.16
C LEU A 86 -8.75 -0.88 -4.13
N VAL A 87 -7.49 -0.53 -4.40
CA VAL A 87 -6.40 -0.60 -3.43
C VAL A 87 -6.04 0.80 -2.96
N ASN A 88 -6.49 1.17 -1.76
CA ASN A 88 -6.11 2.38 -1.05
C ASN A 88 -4.74 2.17 -0.41
N ASN A 89 -3.68 2.36 -1.20
CA ASN A 89 -2.31 2.18 -0.74
C ASN A 89 -1.57 3.50 -0.53
N ALA A 90 -1.95 4.58 -1.20
CA ALA A 90 -1.33 5.89 -1.04
C ALA A 90 -1.28 6.31 0.44
N GLY A 91 -0.14 6.84 0.85
CA GLY A 91 0.07 7.32 2.20
C GLY A 91 1.47 7.86 2.40
N VAL A 92 1.68 8.62 3.46
CA VAL A 92 2.95 9.23 3.80
C VAL A 92 3.30 9.02 5.27
N PHE A 93 4.60 8.99 5.56
CA PHE A 93 5.20 9.14 6.88
C PHE A 93 6.07 10.40 6.84
N ILE A 94 5.67 11.45 7.52
CA ILE A 94 6.25 12.78 7.29
C ILE A 94 7.31 13.12 8.32
N ALA A 95 7.07 12.83 9.60
CA ALA A 95 7.96 13.24 10.66
C ALA A 95 8.08 12.20 11.77
N ASN A 96 9.26 12.17 12.38
CA ASN A 96 9.59 11.40 13.57
C ASN A 96 9.86 12.39 14.71
N ALA A 97 8.82 12.71 15.48
CA ALA A 97 8.89 13.67 16.58
C ALA A 97 7.96 13.28 17.72
N GLU A 98 8.22 13.77 18.92
CA GLU A 98 7.27 13.69 20.03
C GLU A 98 6.05 14.55 19.75
N THR A 99 4.92 14.21 20.33
CA THR A 99 3.61 14.84 19.99
C THR A 99 3.63 16.35 20.15
N GLN A 100 4.27 16.88 21.21
CA GLN A 100 4.35 18.33 21.45
C GLN A 100 5.27 19.06 20.44
N ASP A 101 6.20 18.33 19.80
CA ASP A 101 7.15 18.90 18.84
C ASP A 101 6.70 18.64 17.38
N TYR A 102 5.58 17.93 17.20
CA TYR A 102 5.06 17.62 15.87
C TYR A 102 4.43 18.87 15.26
N ARG A 103 4.88 19.29 14.08
CA ARG A 103 4.34 20.48 13.42
C ARG A 103 2.90 20.23 12.98
N VAL A 104 2.05 21.24 13.15
CA VAL A 104 0.62 21.15 12.77
C VAL A 104 0.47 20.88 11.27
N GLU A 105 1.32 21.52 10.43
CA GLU A 105 1.30 21.33 8.98
C GLU A 105 1.63 19.87 8.58
N ASP A 106 2.55 19.24 9.28
CA ASP A 106 2.92 17.83 9.05
C ASP A 106 1.81 16.89 9.49
N PHE A 107 1.11 17.22 10.58
CA PHE A 107 -0.08 16.50 11.01
C PHE A 107 -1.20 16.63 9.96
N GLU A 108 -1.55 17.82 9.52
CA GLU A 108 -2.59 18.07 8.53
C GLU A 108 -2.27 17.37 7.19
N ARG A 109 -1.00 17.41 6.77
CA ARG A 109 -0.55 16.68 5.58
C ARG A 109 -0.71 15.17 5.75
N THR A 110 -0.41 14.63 6.94
CA THR A 110 -0.62 13.22 7.24
C THR A 110 -2.10 12.85 7.12
N ILE A 111 -2.99 13.65 7.71
CA ILE A 111 -4.44 13.45 7.61
C ILE A 111 -4.91 13.52 6.16
N ARG A 112 -4.48 14.53 5.42
CA ARG A 112 -4.85 14.73 4.02
C ARG A 112 -4.43 13.53 3.15
N CYS A 113 -3.17 13.12 3.24
CA CYS A 113 -2.65 12.06 2.39
C CYS A 113 -3.15 10.67 2.79
N ASN A 114 -3.21 10.35 4.09
CA ASN A 114 -3.49 9.00 4.55
C ASN A 114 -4.98 8.70 4.75
N LEU A 115 -5.76 9.71 5.18
CA LEU A 115 -7.19 9.52 5.50
C LEU A 115 -8.09 10.03 4.38
N ARG A 116 -7.96 11.33 4.05
CA ARG A 116 -8.84 11.98 3.09
C ARG A 116 -8.76 11.32 1.72
N THR A 117 -7.55 10.98 1.24
CA THR A 117 -7.35 10.25 -0.01
C THR A 117 -8.11 8.92 -0.01
N ALA A 118 -7.92 8.08 1.01
CA ALA A 118 -8.58 6.79 1.11
C ALA A 118 -10.11 6.93 1.20
N PHE A 119 -10.61 7.92 1.94
CA PHE A 119 -12.04 8.21 2.03
C PHE A 119 -12.63 8.61 0.68
N LEU A 120 -12.01 9.57 -0.03
CA LEU A 120 -12.53 10.08 -1.30
C LEU A 120 -12.50 9.00 -2.39
N MET A 121 -11.42 8.25 -2.50
CA MET A 121 -11.32 7.14 -3.45
C MET A 121 -12.36 6.07 -3.18
N THR A 122 -12.57 5.71 -1.91
CA THR A 122 -13.63 4.77 -1.50
C THR A 122 -15.00 5.31 -1.87
N LYS A 123 -15.31 6.57 -1.50
CA LYS A 123 -16.60 7.23 -1.79
C LYS A 123 -16.96 7.16 -3.27
N PHE A 124 -16.02 7.49 -4.15
CA PHE A 124 -16.30 7.54 -5.59
C PHE A 124 -16.27 6.18 -6.27
N ALA A 125 -15.46 5.24 -5.78
CA ALA A 125 -15.40 3.89 -6.36
C ALA A 125 -16.59 3.00 -5.96
N LEU A 126 -17.17 3.22 -4.77
CA LEU A 126 -18.26 2.36 -4.24
C LEU A 126 -19.43 2.12 -5.19
N PRO A 127 -20.01 3.14 -5.89
CA PRO A 127 -21.12 2.90 -6.82
C PRO A 127 -20.77 1.95 -7.99
N HIS A 128 -19.48 1.88 -8.35
CA HIS A 128 -18.97 0.98 -9.38
C HIS A 128 -18.67 -0.40 -8.83
N LEU A 129 -18.08 -0.47 -7.63
CA LEU A 129 -17.79 -1.72 -6.93
C LEU A 129 -19.09 -2.47 -6.53
N GLN A 130 -20.16 -1.76 -6.21
CA GLN A 130 -21.48 -2.37 -5.96
C GLN A 130 -22.00 -3.12 -7.19
N LYS A 131 -21.81 -2.58 -8.40
CA LYS A 131 -22.22 -3.22 -9.65
C LYS A 131 -21.46 -4.50 -9.96
N THR A 132 -20.19 -4.58 -9.55
CA THR A 132 -19.29 -5.71 -9.80
C THR A 132 -19.23 -6.69 -8.62
N ARG A 133 -19.85 -6.35 -7.49
CA ARG A 133 -19.66 -7.05 -6.20
C ARG A 133 -18.17 -7.15 -5.86
N GLY A 134 -17.48 -6.04 -6.07
CA GLY A 134 -16.03 -5.95 -5.98
C GLY A 134 -15.47 -5.92 -4.56
N ASN A 135 -14.23 -5.48 -4.41
CA ASN A 135 -13.68 -5.33 -3.08
C ASN A 135 -12.75 -4.11 -2.94
N ILE A 136 -12.56 -3.69 -1.69
CA ILE A 136 -11.70 -2.58 -1.30
C ILE A 136 -10.63 -3.12 -0.36
N LEU A 137 -9.39 -2.76 -0.64
CA LEU A 137 -8.23 -3.12 0.15
C LEU A 137 -7.55 -1.84 0.64
N PHE A 138 -7.16 -1.83 1.91
CA PHE A 138 -6.47 -0.71 2.53
C PHE A 138 -5.08 -1.14 2.96
N THR A 139 -4.10 -0.27 2.79
CA THR A 139 -2.75 -0.41 3.37
C THR A 139 -2.72 0.25 4.74
N GLY A 140 -3.04 -0.52 5.77
CA GLY A 140 -2.86 -0.14 7.17
C GLY A 140 -1.39 -0.13 7.58
N SER A 141 -1.13 -0.50 8.82
CA SER A 141 0.20 -0.75 9.38
C SER A 141 0.06 -1.46 10.72
N GLU A 142 1.07 -2.22 11.14
CA GLU A 142 1.18 -2.68 12.52
C GLU A 142 1.19 -1.51 13.52
N ALA A 143 1.74 -0.35 13.13
CA ALA A 143 1.76 0.87 13.93
C ALA A 143 0.35 1.45 14.22
N GLY A 144 -0.68 1.02 13.51
CA GLY A 144 -2.07 1.37 13.81
C GLY A 144 -2.72 0.41 14.83
N ILE A 145 -2.04 -0.67 15.21
CA ILE A 145 -2.48 -1.67 16.19
C ILE A 145 -1.70 -1.49 17.50
N SER A 146 -0.38 -1.37 17.39
CA SER A 146 0.53 -1.14 18.51
C SER A 146 0.98 0.31 18.56
N GLY A 147 1.22 0.85 19.75
CA GLY A 147 1.78 2.18 19.93
C GLY A 147 3.26 2.21 19.50
N SER A 148 3.63 3.22 18.72
CA SER A 148 5.03 3.47 18.34
C SER A 148 5.40 4.89 18.75
N ALA A 149 6.34 5.04 19.68
CA ALA A 149 6.82 6.34 20.14
C ALA A 149 7.34 7.16 18.95
N ARG A 150 7.04 8.45 18.94
CA ARG A 150 7.43 9.43 17.92
C ARG A 150 6.76 9.26 16.54
N PHE A 151 5.88 8.26 16.38
CA PHE A 151 5.12 7.98 15.16
C PHE A 151 3.61 8.17 15.36
N THR A 152 3.21 8.86 16.43
CA THR A 152 1.82 8.94 16.90
C THR A 152 0.83 9.39 15.81
N PRO A 153 1.03 10.49 15.05
CA PRO A 153 0.09 10.88 13.99
C PRO A 153 0.01 9.85 12.86
N TYR A 154 1.14 9.24 12.49
CA TYR A 154 1.15 8.18 11.49
C TYR A 154 0.39 6.94 11.97
N GLY A 155 0.71 6.43 13.17
CA GLY A 155 0.01 5.29 13.75
C GLY A 155 -1.48 5.52 13.87
N ALA A 156 -1.90 6.71 14.34
CA ALA A 156 -3.30 7.12 14.41
C ALA A 156 -3.97 7.12 13.02
N SER A 157 -3.26 7.62 11.99
CA SER A 157 -3.75 7.59 10.61
C SER A 157 -3.99 6.17 10.09
N LYS A 158 -3.15 5.22 10.47
CA LYS A 158 -3.29 3.81 10.10
C LYS A 158 -4.38 3.12 10.92
N GLY A 159 -4.54 3.48 12.20
CA GLY A 159 -5.68 3.06 13.04
C GLY A 159 -7.03 3.51 12.48
N PHE A 160 -7.10 4.71 11.90
CA PHE A 160 -8.29 5.16 11.17
C PHE A 160 -8.65 4.18 10.05
N LEU A 161 -7.68 3.77 9.20
CA LEU A 161 -7.92 2.84 8.10
C LEU A 161 -8.40 1.47 8.59
N HIS A 162 -7.94 1.01 9.75
CA HIS A 162 -8.40 -0.22 10.38
C HIS A 162 -9.89 -0.16 10.76
N ALA A 163 -10.32 0.93 11.37
CA ALA A 163 -11.73 1.14 11.73
C ALA A 163 -12.58 1.39 10.48
N PHE A 164 -12.08 2.19 9.55
CA PHE A 164 -12.77 2.54 8.30
C PHE A 164 -13.03 1.30 7.42
N ALA A 165 -12.04 0.41 7.28
CA ALA A 165 -12.22 -0.84 6.54
C ALA A 165 -13.35 -1.71 7.13
N LYS A 166 -13.43 -1.81 8.45
CA LYS A 166 -14.50 -2.55 9.14
C LYS A 166 -15.88 -1.90 8.91
N GLY A 167 -15.96 -0.58 9.04
CA GLY A 167 -17.20 0.17 8.79
C GLY A 167 -17.69 -0.05 7.36
N VAL A 168 -16.82 0.16 6.37
CA VAL A 168 -17.12 -0.07 4.94
C VAL A 168 -17.53 -1.53 4.68
N ALA A 169 -16.86 -2.51 5.28
CA ALA A 169 -17.21 -3.92 5.13
C ALA A 169 -18.65 -4.21 5.58
N LEU A 170 -19.07 -3.67 6.72
CA LEU A 170 -20.42 -3.86 7.24
C LEU A 170 -21.46 -3.12 6.40
N GLU A 171 -21.19 -1.87 6.04
CA GLU A 171 -22.09 -1.04 5.22
C GLU A 171 -22.33 -1.65 3.82
N GLN A 172 -21.32 -2.28 3.25
CA GLN A 172 -21.35 -2.71 1.86
C GLN A 172 -21.64 -4.21 1.67
N ALA A 173 -21.75 -4.96 2.74
CA ALA A 173 -21.99 -6.40 2.69
C ALA A 173 -23.27 -6.77 1.91
N HIS A 174 -24.36 -6.00 2.07
CA HIS A 174 -25.61 -6.24 1.37
C HIS A 174 -25.55 -6.00 -0.15
N TYR A 175 -24.53 -5.30 -0.64
CA TYR A 175 -24.21 -5.19 -2.07
C TYR A 175 -23.25 -6.28 -2.55
N GLY A 176 -22.76 -7.14 -1.67
CA GLY A 176 -21.75 -8.15 -1.97
C GLY A 176 -20.33 -7.58 -2.10
N VAL A 177 -20.09 -6.34 -1.67
CA VAL A 177 -18.76 -5.73 -1.67
C VAL A 177 -18.02 -6.11 -0.39
N ARG A 178 -16.77 -6.53 -0.53
CA ARG A 178 -15.88 -6.84 0.60
C ARG A 178 -14.91 -5.68 0.85
N ALA A 179 -14.48 -5.51 2.09
CA ALA A 179 -13.44 -4.55 2.44
C ALA A 179 -12.51 -5.14 3.51
N ASN A 180 -11.20 -5.08 3.28
CA ASN A 180 -10.18 -5.61 4.20
C ASN A 180 -8.99 -4.66 4.29
N CYS A 181 -8.24 -4.76 5.38
CA CYS A 181 -7.05 -3.97 5.60
C CYS A 181 -5.83 -4.88 5.78
N VAL A 182 -4.81 -4.72 4.96
CA VAL A 182 -3.50 -5.34 5.15
C VAL A 182 -2.67 -4.41 6.02
N CYS A 183 -2.04 -4.96 7.05
CA CYS A 183 -1.26 -4.23 8.04
C CYS A 183 0.21 -4.68 7.96
N PRO A 184 1.02 -4.06 7.07
CA PRO A 184 2.44 -4.37 6.98
C PRO A 184 3.20 -4.00 8.24
N GLY A 185 4.25 -4.76 8.54
CA GLY A 185 5.35 -4.37 9.41
C GLY A 185 6.42 -3.57 8.65
N PRO A 186 7.69 -3.60 9.11
CA PRO A 186 8.80 -3.00 8.39
C PRO A 186 9.00 -3.65 7.01
N ILE A 187 8.79 -2.90 5.95
CA ILE A 187 8.95 -3.34 4.56
C ILE A 187 10.09 -2.56 3.89
N ASP A 188 10.92 -3.27 3.13
CA ASP A 188 11.99 -2.67 2.34
C ASP A 188 11.43 -1.93 1.12
N THR A 189 11.13 -0.65 1.30
CA THR A 189 10.55 0.23 0.28
C THR A 189 11.36 1.50 0.13
N ALA A 190 11.15 2.21 -0.98
CA ALA A 190 11.68 3.56 -1.19
C ALA A 190 11.29 4.55 -0.06
N TRP A 191 10.27 4.22 0.71
CA TRP A 191 9.77 4.99 1.84
C TRP A 191 10.70 5.02 3.06
N THR A 192 11.53 4.00 3.21
CA THR A 192 12.50 3.92 4.30
C THR A 192 13.73 4.81 4.07
N ARG A 193 13.72 5.60 2.98
CA ARG A 193 14.75 6.61 2.71
C ARG A 193 14.40 7.92 3.38
N GLY A 194 15.28 8.39 4.24
CA GLY A 194 15.26 9.78 4.68
C GLY A 194 15.83 10.73 3.62
N PRO A 195 15.80 12.05 3.87
CA PRO A 195 16.40 13.08 2.98
C PRO A 195 17.87 12.81 2.62
N GLY A 196 18.59 12.00 3.42
CA GLY A 196 19.99 11.65 3.20
C GLY A 196 20.26 10.36 2.41
N GLY A 197 19.23 9.72 1.86
CA GLY A 197 19.37 8.44 1.15
C GLY A 197 18.90 7.23 1.96
N PRO A 198 19.37 6.01 1.64
CA PRO A 198 19.01 4.78 2.35
C PRO A 198 19.33 4.86 3.84
N LEU A 199 18.55 4.16 4.67
CA LEU A 199 18.86 3.99 6.08
C LEU A 199 20.28 3.45 6.24
N SER A 200 21.02 3.93 7.28
CA SER A 200 22.32 3.38 7.59
C SER A 200 22.23 1.88 7.87
N LEU A 201 23.31 1.14 7.62
CA LEU A 201 23.36 -0.31 7.88
C LEU A 201 23.06 -0.65 9.35
N GLU A 202 23.41 0.24 10.27
CA GLU A 202 23.13 0.08 11.70
C GLU A 202 21.64 0.15 11.98
N ILE A 203 20.95 1.16 11.43
CA ILE A 203 19.49 1.29 11.55
C ILE A 203 18.78 0.11 10.90
N GLN A 204 19.22 -0.32 9.72
CA GLN A 204 18.66 -1.49 9.03
C GLN A 204 18.79 -2.75 9.90
N LYS A 205 19.97 -3.02 10.46
CA LYS A 205 20.19 -4.14 11.38
C LYS A 205 19.31 -4.06 12.62
N SER A 206 19.15 -2.86 13.20
CA SER A 206 18.26 -2.67 14.34
C SER A 206 16.81 -3.00 14.03
N ILE A 207 16.32 -2.57 12.87
CA ILE A 207 14.96 -2.90 12.39
C ILE A 207 14.82 -4.42 12.19
N ASP A 208 15.78 -5.05 11.52
CA ASP A 208 15.74 -6.49 11.26
C ASP A 208 15.73 -7.32 12.56
N GLN A 209 16.44 -6.85 13.59
CA GLN A 209 16.45 -7.49 14.92
C GLN A 209 15.12 -7.38 15.66
N MET A 210 14.33 -6.33 15.41
CA MET A 210 12.99 -6.20 16.01
C MET A 210 11.96 -7.12 15.35
N VAL A 211 12.18 -7.51 14.09
CA VAL A 211 11.28 -8.41 13.35
C VAL A 211 11.58 -9.86 13.72
N PRO A 212 10.63 -10.63 14.26
CA PRO A 212 10.86 -12.05 14.61
C PRO A 212 11.39 -12.91 13.47
N LEU A 213 11.02 -12.64 12.22
CA LEU A 213 11.60 -13.32 11.05
C LEU A 213 13.04 -12.84 10.72
N GLY A 214 13.62 -11.93 11.49
CA GLY A 214 15.01 -11.48 11.38
C GLY A 214 15.32 -10.62 10.15
N ARG A 215 14.31 -10.12 9.45
CA ARG A 215 14.44 -9.28 8.26
C ARG A 215 13.21 -8.43 8.05
N ARG A 216 13.36 -7.35 7.30
CA ARG A 216 12.21 -6.63 6.74
C ARG A 216 11.51 -7.50 5.67
N GLY A 217 10.22 -7.26 5.50
CA GLY A 217 9.46 -7.84 4.39
C GLY A 217 9.79 -7.16 3.06
N SER A 218 9.42 -7.79 1.95
CA SER A 218 9.51 -7.18 0.63
C SER A 218 8.13 -6.63 0.18
N PRO A 219 8.10 -5.64 -0.72
CA PRO A 219 6.86 -5.16 -1.33
C PRO A 219 6.03 -6.27 -1.97
N GLU A 220 6.70 -7.27 -2.56
CA GLU A 220 6.06 -8.40 -3.21
C GLU A 220 5.33 -9.33 -2.22
N GLU A 221 5.85 -9.47 -1.01
CA GLU A 221 5.17 -10.25 0.05
C GLU A 221 3.83 -9.62 0.40
N ILE A 222 3.76 -8.28 0.45
CA ILE A 222 2.49 -7.56 0.65
C ILE A 222 1.59 -7.69 -0.58
N ALA A 223 2.13 -7.52 -1.79
CA ALA A 223 1.39 -7.65 -3.04
C ALA A 223 0.76 -9.04 -3.21
N ASN A 224 1.40 -10.11 -2.72
CA ASN A 224 0.86 -11.46 -2.72
C ASN A 224 -0.42 -11.57 -1.86
N VAL A 225 -0.44 -10.93 -0.69
CA VAL A 225 -1.61 -10.90 0.19
C VAL A 225 -2.72 -10.06 -0.45
N PHE A 226 -2.40 -8.92 -1.05
CA PHE A 226 -3.38 -8.13 -1.79
C PHE A 226 -3.98 -8.94 -2.96
N ALA A 227 -3.19 -9.69 -3.72
CA ALA A 227 -3.69 -10.49 -4.82
C ALA A 227 -4.64 -11.61 -4.33
N PHE A 228 -4.35 -12.24 -3.19
CA PHE A 228 -5.25 -13.19 -2.55
C PHE A 228 -6.57 -12.52 -2.14
N LEU A 229 -6.50 -11.41 -1.38
CA LEU A 229 -7.69 -10.71 -0.89
C LEU A 229 -8.54 -10.10 -2.02
N ALA A 230 -7.91 -9.72 -3.15
CA ALA A 230 -8.59 -9.23 -4.34
C ALA A 230 -9.31 -10.34 -5.11
N SER A 231 -8.94 -11.59 -4.92
CA SER A 231 -9.46 -12.74 -5.65
C SER A 231 -10.76 -13.31 -5.05
N ASP A 232 -11.39 -14.20 -5.78
CA ASP A 232 -12.57 -14.93 -5.33
C ASP A 232 -12.25 -16.02 -4.29
N GLU A 233 -10.95 -16.41 -4.16
CA GLU A 233 -10.48 -17.29 -3.10
C GLU A 233 -10.70 -16.68 -1.69
N ALA A 234 -10.77 -15.34 -1.61
CA ALA A 234 -11.07 -14.60 -0.37
C ALA A 234 -12.57 -14.25 -0.22
N SER A 235 -13.47 -14.98 -0.88
CA SER A 235 -14.92 -14.67 -0.91
C SER A 235 -15.59 -14.62 0.46
N TYR A 236 -15.06 -15.29 1.48
CA TYR A 236 -15.55 -15.26 2.87
C TYR A 236 -14.71 -14.36 3.79
N VAL A 237 -13.89 -13.47 3.23
CA VAL A 237 -13.00 -12.58 3.98
C VAL A 237 -13.45 -11.13 3.78
N THR A 238 -14.05 -10.53 4.81
CA THR A 238 -14.42 -9.11 4.87
C THR A 238 -14.30 -8.57 6.29
N GLY A 239 -13.94 -7.29 6.45
CA GLY A 239 -13.73 -6.63 7.74
C GLY A 239 -12.45 -7.07 8.46
N ALA A 240 -11.58 -7.84 7.83
CA ALA A 240 -10.39 -8.39 8.44
C ALA A 240 -9.22 -7.40 8.45
N LEU A 241 -8.42 -7.46 9.51
CA LEU A 241 -7.08 -6.87 9.60
C LEU A 241 -6.06 -7.99 9.42
N TRP A 242 -5.33 -7.95 8.31
CA TRP A 242 -4.32 -8.94 7.95
C TRP A 242 -2.93 -8.43 8.32
N LEU A 243 -2.39 -8.90 9.44
CA LEU A 243 -1.01 -8.65 9.83
C LEU A 243 -0.06 -9.37 8.86
N VAL A 244 0.83 -8.59 8.24
CA VAL A 244 1.91 -9.08 7.37
C VAL A 244 3.18 -8.38 7.80
N ASP A 245 3.62 -8.67 9.01
CA ASP A 245 4.57 -7.88 9.79
C ASP A 245 5.80 -8.68 10.29
N GLY A 246 5.95 -9.91 9.80
CA GLY A 246 7.03 -10.77 10.25
C GLY A 246 6.99 -11.14 11.73
N GLY A 247 5.82 -10.94 12.38
CA GLY A 247 5.60 -11.25 13.80
C GLY A 247 5.87 -10.08 14.75
N VAL A 248 6.05 -8.86 14.25
CA VAL A 248 6.37 -7.67 15.09
C VAL A 248 5.26 -7.40 16.10
N THR A 249 3.99 -7.43 15.71
CA THR A 249 2.86 -7.11 16.61
C THR A 249 2.76 -8.00 17.84
N PRO A 250 2.87 -9.34 17.75
CA PRO A 250 2.84 -10.21 18.94
C PRO A 250 4.18 -10.30 19.68
N ALA A 251 5.27 -9.80 19.10
CA ALA A 251 6.60 -9.98 19.66
C ALA A 251 6.85 -9.10 20.88
N LYS A 252 7.72 -9.60 21.78
CA LYS A 252 8.31 -8.84 22.87
C LYS A 252 9.85 -8.89 22.72
N GLY A 253 10.49 -7.73 22.81
CA GLY A 253 11.95 -7.63 22.67
C GLY A 253 12.45 -7.77 21.24
N MET A 254 13.67 -8.26 21.08
CA MET A 254 14.38 -8.35 19.79
C MET A 254 14.47 -9.80 19.29
N ALA A 255 13.33 -10.44 19.08
CA ALA A 255 13.26 -11.86 18.68
C ALA A 255 14.04 -12.16 17.39
N GLY A 256 14.08 -11.22 16.44
CA GLY A 256 14.82 -11.39 15.19
C GLY A 256 16.34 -11.45 15.35
N ALA A 257 16.89 -11.01 16.50
CA ALA A 257 18.32 -11.09 16.76
C ALA A 257 18.85 -12.55 16.81
N MET A 258 17.96 -13.50 17.17
CA MET A 258 18.30 -14.91 17.28
C MET A 258 18.12 -15.72 16.00
N VAL A 259 17.59 -15.10 14.94
CA VAL A 259 17.35 -15.78 13.65
C VAL A 259 18.68 -16.02 12.94
N PRO A 260 19.06 -17.25 12.58
CA PRO A 260 20.23 -17.56 11.77
C PRO A 260 20.20 -16.84 10.42
N GLU A 261 21.37 -16.44 9.92
CA GLU A 261 21.47 -15.63 8.69
C GLU A 261 20.85 -16.34 7.47
N GLU A 262 21.04 -17.65 7.36
CA GLU A 262 20.49 -18.48 6.28
C GLU A 262 18.95 -18.50 6.24
N LEU A 263 18.27 -18.23 7.35
CA LEU A 263 16.80 -18.18 7.45
C LEU A 263 16.23 -16.78 7.17
N ARG A 264 17.08 -15.74 7.04
CA ARG A 264 16.68 -14.37 6.75
C ARG A 264 16.46 -14.10 5.26
N ARG A 265 16.45 -15.14 4.43
CA ARG A 265 16.34 -15.01 2.98
C ARG A 265 14.95 -14.51 2.59
N ILE A 266 14.93 -13.49 1.73
CA ILE A 266 13.72 -13.05 1.05
C ILE A 266 13.45 -14.06 -0.08
N PRO A 267 12.22 -14.57 -0.22
CA PRO A 267 11.87 -15.44 -1.34
C PRO A 267 12.24 -14.79 -2.68
N ALA A 268 12.76 -15.60 -3.62
CA ALA A 268 13.07 -15.10 -4.95
C ALA A 268 11.79 -14.59 -5.62
N VAL A 269 11.81 -13.33 -6.03
CA VAL A 269 10.69 -12.68 -6.68
C VAL A 269 11.07 -12.30 -8.10
N THR A 270 10.15 -12.52 -9.02
CA THR A 270 10.37 -12.33 -10.46
C THR A 270 9.55 -11.18 -11.04
N LEU A 271 9.19 -10.20 -10.21
CA LEU A 271 8.51 -8.99 -10.69
C LEU A 271 9.54 -7.97 -11.21
N PRO A 272 9.29 -7.31 -12.35
CA PRO A 272 10.22 -6.34 -12.94
C PRO A 272 10.10 -4.96 -12.26
N LEU A 273 10.29 -4.93 -10.94
CA LEU A 273 10.17 -3.73 -10.14
C LEU A 273 11.35 -2.77 -10.38
N ARG A 274 11.06 -1.47 -10.52
CA ARG A 274 12.06 -0.41 -10.71
C ARG A 274 12.18 0.52 -9.51
N HIS A 275 11.08 0.76 -8.80
CA HIS A 275 10.97 1.77 -7.74
C HIS A 275 10.45 1.20 -6.41
N ALA A 276 10.23 -0.12 -6.33
CA ALA A 276 9.61 -0.75 -5.16
C ALA A 276 10.53 -0.84 -3.95
N HIS A 277 11.83 -1.03 -4.16
CA HIS A 277 12.82 -1.19 -3.09
C HIS A 277 13.52 0.13 -2.72
N ASP A 278 14.16 0.19 -1.55
CA ASP A 278 14.80 1.41 -1.02
C ASP A 278 16.07 1.86 -1.78
N GLY A 279 16.45 1.12 -2.83
CA GLY A 279 17.49 1.50 -3.78
C GLY A 279 18.89 1.00 -3.50
N LEU A 280 19.05 0.06 -2.59
CA LEU A 280 20.27 -0.76 -2.59
C LEU A 280 20.39 -1.58 -3.90
N ARG A 281 19.27 -1.72 -4.63
CA ARG A 281 19.18 -2.48 -5.90
C ARG A 281 18.41 -1.78 -7.03
N GLY A 282 17.97 -0.52 -6.88
CA GLY A 282 17.15 0.18 -7.87
C GLY A 282 17.47 1.66 -8.02
N LYS A 283 17.04 2.28 -9.13
CA LYS A 283 17.16 3.73 -9.35
C LYS A 283 16.28 4.49 -8.37
N HIS A 284 16.83 5.56 -7.83
CA HIS A 284 16.24 6.39 -6.81
C HIS A 284 15.11 7.27 -7.35
N VAL A 285 13.95 7.21 -6.73
CA VAL A 285 12.97 8.30 -6.80
C VAL A 285 13.24 9.22 -5.61
N HIS A 286 13.64 10.44 -5.89
CA HIS A 286 13.64 11.48 -4.87
C HIS A 286 12.19 11.74 -4.49
N LEU A 287 11.81 11.43 -3.25
CA LEU A 287 10.65 12.08 -2.65
C LEU A 287 11.02 13.56 -2.59
N ALA A 288 10.46 14.34 -3.51
CA ALA A 288 10.75 15.75 -3.63
C ALA A 288 10.55 16.43 -2.28
N GLU A 289 11.60 17.12 -1.83
CA GLU A 289 11.49 18.16 -0.83
C GLU A 289 10.51 19.21 -1.35
N LYS A 290 9.32 19.26 -0.75
CA LYS A 290 8.43 20.43 -0.80
C LYS A 290 7.64 20.51 0.48
#